data_47fc7d09b23a83c1541c4baf98c98d7d
#
_entry.id   47fc7d09b23a83c1541c4baf98c98d7d
#
_cell.length_a   1.000
_cell.length_b   1.000
_cell.length_c   1.000
_cell.angle_alpha   90.00
_cell.angle_beta   90.00
_cell.angle_gamma   90.00
#
_symmetry.space_group_name_H-M   'P 1'
#
loop_
_entity.id
_entity.type
_entity.pdbx_description
1 polymer ?
#
loop_
_entity_poly.entity_id
_entity_poly.type
_entity_poly.pdbx_seq_one_letter_code
_entity_poly.pdbx_strand_id
1 'polypeptide(L)'
;MNFTQIMETCNKIKSISSINEKKEFLASITDEDFKNFLKWEFDSSIVSGLSDKKINKVLDDNMFDDGDWSTCDVKTIFDVFRYLENHKTGTDNDIKTVQWYRKQICKNDEEVEFFNNVIIKNVILGLDYKNINKVYKNLIPCFEVALCSKLSDYPDYFSGTKEYSVELKIDGSRVIAFKRNGEVTLISRQGKIWEGLTEVEEAIKNLSEDNIVLDGELTIYDFMNYPSDQVYKATMKIISSKEPNKKGITLNAFDILTYDEWCNGCKTIQKDRKHHLEKLLAKNKSKSLFCVPTLYIGKDPSKIGELMKTIVEPNNYEGLVLKDTNEPYLHKRCKSWLKVKQMETYDLRVIDTFEGENSLKGKLGGFVAEITLPDGKFVHTKIGSGFSLEDREQLWSKRSELIGKAIEVQGFELTTNDKSDFYSIRFPVFKDFIEEGKELNGDYKGI
;
A
#
# COMPACT_ATOMS: atom_id res chain seq x y z
N MET A 1 -30.09 0.52 11.27
CA MET A 1 -29.85 1.98 11.40
C MET A 1 -30.10 2.69 10.07
N ASN A 2 -30.63 3.93 10.09
CA ASN A 2 -30.66 4.76 8.91
C ASN A 2 -29.34 5.53 8.73
N PHE A 3 -29.17 6.25 7.62
CA PHE A 3 -27.93 6.98 7.27
C PHE A 3 -27.51 8.00 8.36
N THR A 4 -28.45 8.81 8.86
CA THR A 4 -28.17 9.81 9.92
C THR A 4 -27.68 9.14 11.21
N GLN A 5 -28.30 8.05 11.62
CA GLN A 5 -27.88 7.29 12.79
C GLN A 5 -26.48 6.68 12.63
N ILE A 6 -26.13 6.22 11.42
CA ILE A 6 -24.77 5.73 11.12
C ILE A 6 -23.77 6.89 11.28
N MET A 7 -24.08 8.08 10.73
CA MET A 7 -23.23 9.27 10.83
C MET A 7 -23.02 9.68 12.30
N GLU A 8 -24.08 9.79 13.09
CA GLU A 8 -23.99 10.12 14.51
C GLU A 8 -23.15 9.11 15.29
N THR A 9 -23.30 7.82 14.97
CA THR A 9 -22.53 6.75 15.60
C THR A 9 -21.05 6.86 15.23
N CYS A 10 -20.73 7.13 13.97
CA CYS A 10 -19.35 7.36 13.51
C CYS A 10 -18.73 8.59 14.19
N ASN A 11 -19.46 9.69 14.27
CA ASN A 11 -19.00 10.92 14.96
C ASN A 11 -18.71 10.65 16.44
N LYS A 12 -19.55 9.86 17.11
CA LYS A 12 -19.32 9.46 18.50
C LYS A 12 -18.07 8.58 18.65
N ILE A 13 -17.85 7.60 17.77
CA ILE A 13 -16.61 6.80 17.78
C ILE A 13 -15.40 7.69 17.53
N LYS A 14 -15.49 8.64 16.59
CA LYS A 14 -14.40 9.56 16.27
C LYS A 14 -14.03 10.46 17.44
N SER A 15 -14.99 10.91 18.25
CA SER A 15 -14.78 11.79 19.41
C SER A 15 -14.09 11.10 20.58
N ILE A 16 -14.11 9.77 20.67
CA ILE A 16 -13.40 9.00 21.70
C ILE A 16 -11.91 8.96 21.35
N SER A 17 -11.03 9.32 22.28
CA SER A 17 -9.59 9.35 22.06
C SER A 17 -8.93 7.96 22.22
N SER A 18 -9.37 7.19 23.19
CA SER A 18 -8.80 5.89 23.55
C SER A 18 -9.30 4.76 22.60
N ILE A 19 -8.37 3.98 22.03
CA ILE A 19 -8.72 2.80 21.23
C ILE A 19 -9.50 1.76 22.04
N ASN A 20 -9.21 1.61 23.33
CA ASN A 20 -9.92 0.65 24.17
C ASN A 20 -11.37 1.10 24.42
N GLU A 21 -11.58 2.36 24.76
CA GLU A 21 -12.92 2.93 24.93
C GLU A 21 -13.72 2.89 23.61
N LYS A 22 -13.08 3.14 22.47
CA LYS A 22 -13.71 2.94 21.14
C LYS A 22 -14.20 1.51 20.96
N LYS A 23 -13.39 0.50 21.34
CA LYS A 23 -13.79 -0.92 21.26
C LYS A 23 -14.95 -1.25 22.21
N GLU A 24 -14.94 -0.72 23.42
CA GLU A 24 -16.03 -0.89 24.40
C GLU A 24 -17.32 -0.27 23.87
N PHE A 25 -17.25 0.95 23.36
CA PHE A 25 -18.41 1.59 22.71
C PHE A 25 -18.89 0.80 21.49
N LEU A 26 -17.96 0.35 20.63
CA LEU A 26 -18.30 -0.48 19.47
C LEU A 26 -19.00 -1.78 19.89
N ALA A 27 -18.54 -2.43 20.97
CA ALA A 27 -19.15 -3.65 21.51
C ALA A 27 -20.60 -3.47 21.99
N SER A 28 -20.98 -2.25 22.37
CA SER A 28 -22.36 -1.91 22.76
C SER A 28 -23.32 -1.81 21.57
N ILE A 29 -22.80 -1.73 20.33
CA ILE A 29 -23.60 -1.59 19.12
C ILE A 29 -23.87 -3.00 18.56
N THR A 30 -25.13 -3.45 18.67
CA THR A 30 -25.56 -4.80 18.20
C THR A 30 -26.27 -4.74 16.85
N ASP A 31 -26.51 -3.54 16.31
CA ASP A 31 -27.26 -3.32 15.09
C ASP A 31 -26.53 -3.89 13.85
N GLU A 32 -27.21 -4.73 13.09
CA GLU A 32 -26.63 -5.40 11.91
C GLU A 32 -26.36 -4.42 10.76
N ASP A 33 -27.13 -3.35 10.62
CA ASP A 33 -26.88 -2.34 9.58
C ASP A 33 -25.56 -1.62 9.84
N PHE A 34 -25.24 -1.33 11.12
CA PHE A 34 -23.93 -0.75 11.44
C PHE A 34 -22.78 -1.73 11.15
N LYS A 35 -22.97 -3.01 11.39
CA LYS A 35 -21.97 -4.02 11.02
C LYS A 35 -21.81 -4.14 9.50
N ASN A 36 -22.90 -4.04 8.74
CA ASN A 36 -22.85 -4.01 7.27
C ASN A 36 -22.17 -2.76 6.75
N PHE A 37 -22.38 -1.59 7.38
CA PHE A 37 -21.63 -0.38 7.10
C PHE A 37 -20.12 -0.57 7.36
N LEU A 38 -19.73 -1.18 8.49
CA LEU A 38 -18.32 -1.48 8.77
C LEU A 38 -17.71 -2.44 7.74
N LYS A 39 -18.46 -3.45 7.27
CA LYS A 39 -18.00 -4.30 6.17
C LYS A 39 -17.75 -3.49 4.91
N TRP A 40 -18.71 -2.68 4.47
CA TRP A 40 -18.52 -1.80 3.33
C TRP A 40 -17.25 -0.96 3.48
N GLU A 41 -17.07 -0.30 4.60
CA GLU A 41 -15.98 0.65 4.81
C GLU A 41 -14.59 -0.01 4.90
N PHE A 42 -14.48 -1.15 5.60
CA PHE A 42 -13.20 -1.75 5.97
C PHE A 42 -12.84 -3.02 5.18
N ASP A 43 -13.75 -3.64 4.45
CA ASP A 43 -13.42 -4.76 3.58
C ASP A 43 -12.72 -4.24 2.31
N SER A 44 -11.41 -4.48 2.22
CA SER A 44 -10.60 -4.04 1.10
C SER A 44 -10.88 -4.75 -0.22
N SER A 45 -11.58 -5.88 -0.20
CA SER A 45 -12.04 -6.58 -1.40
C SER A 45 -13.21 -5.86 -2.09
N ILE A 46 -13.98 -5.08 -1.33
CA ILE A 46 -15.08 -4.25 -1.85
C ILE A 46 -14.50 -2.96 -2.43
N VAL A 47 -14.84 -2.68 -3.69
CA VAL A 47 -14.40 -1.47 -4.41
C VAL A 47 -15.62 -0.70 -4.89
N SER A 48 -15.76 0.56 -4.49
CA SER A 48 -16.87 1.42 -4.94
C SER A 48 -16.77 1.84 -6.41
N GLY A 49 -15.56 1.82 -6.99
CA GLY A 49 -15.30 2.34 -8.35
C GLY A 49 -15.32 3.87 -8.46
N LEU A 50 -15.62 4.57 -7.37
CA LEU A 50 -15.71 6.02 -7.31
C LEU A 50 -14.54 6.62 -6.52
N SER A 51 -14.04 7.75 -6.99
CA SER A 51 -13.08 8.61 -6.30
C SER A 51 -13.74 9.92 -5.91
N ASP A 52 -13.11 10.71 -5.04
CA ASP A 52 -13.60 12.02 -4.67
C ASP A 52 -13.88 12.92 -5.89
N LYS A 53 -12.96 12.94 -6.87
CA LYS A 53 -13.16 13.67 -8.13
C LYS A 53 -14.38 13.19 -8.90
N LYS A 54 -14.67 11.88 -8.91
CA LYS A 54 -15.80 11.30 -9.64
C LYS A 54 -17.13 11.60 -8.95
N ILE A 55 -17.20 11.40 -7.62
CA ILE A 55 -18.46 11.61 -6.88
C ILE A 55 -18.92 13.07 -6.90
N ASN A 56 -17.97 14.00 -7.09
CA ASN A 56 -18.22 15.44 -7.19
C ASN A 56 -18.24 15.96 -8.63
N LYS A 57 -18.19 15.06 -9.65
CA LYS A 57 -18.28 15.44 -11.06
C LYS A 57 -19.62 16.12 -11.33
N VAL A 58 -19.57 17.33 -11.92
CA VAL A 58 -20.77 17.98 -12.42
C VAL A 58 -21.23 17.24 -13.67
N LEU A 59 -22.45 16.74 -13.65
CA LEU A 59 -23.11 16.09 -14.79
C LEU A 59 -24.17 17.07 -15.31
N ASP A 60 -24.36 17.08 -16.63
CA ASP A 60 -25.40 17.96 -17.27
C ASP A 60 -26.77 17.72 -16.65
N ASP A 61 -27.46 18.80 -16.28
CA ASP A 61 -28.76 18.76 -15.60
C ASP A 61 -29.84 18.00 -16.41
N ASN A 62 -29.76 18.01 -17.72
CA ASN A 62 -30.63 17.24 -18.62
C ASN A 62 -30.52 15.71 -18.44
N MET A 63 -29.51 15.25 -17.72
CA MET A 63 -29.31 13.84 -17.44
C MET A 63 -30.15 13.31 -16.26
N PHE A 64 -30.78 14.18 -15.49
CA PHE A 64 -31.70 13.79 -14.41
C PHE A 64 -33.19 13.78 -14.87
N ASP A 65 -33.52 14.39 -16.02
CA ASP A 65 -34.86 14.49 -16.54
C ASP A 65 -35.29 13.32 -17.42
N ASP A 66 -34.37 12.48 -17.90
CA ASP A 66 -34.68 11.28 -18.68
C ASP A 66 -35.14 10.11 -17.80
N GLY A 67 -36.15 10.32 -17.06
CA GLY A 67 -37.27 9.51 -16.58
C GLY A 67 -37.08 8.08 -16.08
N ASP A 68 -35.92 7.47 -16.14
CA ASP A 68 -35.75 6.03 -15.86
C ASP A 68 -35.10 5.69 -14.48
N TRP A 69 -34.96 6.70 -13.65
CA TRP A 69 -34.39 6.55 -12.28
C TRP A 69 -35.38 5.94 -11.28
N SER A 70 -36.66 5.88 -11.62
CA SER A 70 -37.70 5.20 -10.84
C SER A 70 -37.55 3.68 -10.82
N THR A 71 -36.68 3.12 -11.67
CA THR A 71 -36.39 1.69 -11.74
C THR A 71 -35.15 1.30 -10.95
N CYS A 72 -34.32 2.26 -10.49
CA CYS A 72 -33.25 1.96 -9.55
C CYS A 72 -33.86 1.64 -8.19
N ASP A 73 -33.84 0.38 -7.77
CA ASP A 73 -34.27 -0.12 -6.43
C ASP A 73 -33.36 0.37 -5.29
N VAL A 74 -32.89 1.62 -5.35
CA VAL A 74 -32.00 2.24 -4.37
C VAL A 74 -32.85 3.04 -3.39
N LYS A 75 -33.21 2.43 -2.27
CA LYS A 75 -34.03 3.04 -1.20
C LYS A 75 -33.23 3.31 0.07
N THR A 76 -32.13 2.62 0.26
CA THR A 76 -31.27 2.71 1.44
C THR A 76 -29.82 2.89 1.02
N ILE A 77 -28.97 3.33 1.96
CA ILE A 77 -27.51 3.39 1.73
C ILE A 77 -26.92 1.99 1.41
N PHE A 78 -27.51 0.93 1.93
CA PHE A 78 -27.10 -0.45 1.68
C PHE A 78 -27.44 -0.92 0.24
N ASP A 79 -28.49 -0.35 -0.36
CA ASP A 79 -28.80 -0.58 -1.78
C ASP A 79 -27.77 0.12 -2.67
N VAL A 80 -27.28 1.31 -2.28
CA VAL A 80 -26.14 1.97 -2.94
C VAL A 80 -24.88 1.10 -2.86
N PHE A 81 -24.58 0.54 -1.69
CA PHE A 81 -23.43 -0.36 -1.52
C PHE A 81 -23.51 -1.56 -2.46
N ARG A 82 -24.67 -2.25 -2.46
CA ARG A 82 -24.90 -3.40 -3.33
C ARG A 82 -24.83 -3.04 -4.82
N TYR A 83 -25.38 -1.89 -5.19
CA TYR A 83 -25.29 -1.37 -6.55
C TYR A 83 -23.83 -1.19 -6.99
N LEU A 84 -23.01 -0.52 -6.16
CA LEU A 84 -21.62 -0.27 -6.47
C LEU A 84 -20.76 -1.55 -6.45
N GLU A 85 -21.02 -2.48 -5.54
CA GLU A 85 -20.37 -3.79 -5.51
C GLU A 85 -20.59 -4.59 -6.79
N ASN A 86 -21.77 -4.48 -7.40
CA ASN A 86 -22.11 -5.17 -8.64
C ASN A 86 -21.51 -4.50 -9.88
N HIS A 87 -21.41 -3.17 -9.91
CA HIS A 87 -20.97 -2.42 -11.09
C HIS A 87 -19.44 -2.19 -11.11
N LYS A 88 -18.85 -1.73 -10.03
CA LYS A 88 -17.38 -1.53 -9.81
C LYS A 88 -16.66 -0.61 -10.81
N THR A 89 -17.39 0.07 -11.70
CA THR A 89 -16.80 0.75 -12.86
C THR A 89 -16.68 2.27 -12.69
N GLY A 90 -17.55 2.88 -11.89
CA GLY A 90 -17.61 4.33 -11.70
C GLY A 90 -17.85 5.08 -13.03
N THR A 91 -18.81 4.59 -13.82
CA THR A 91 -19.32 5.24 -15.02
C THR A 91 -20.16 6.46 -14.68
N ASP A 92 -20.52 7.27 -15.66
CA ASP A 92 -21.40 8.42 -15.43
C ASP A 92 -22.77 7.97 -14.89
N ASN A 93 -23.27 6.78 -15.27
CA ASN A 93 -24.49 6.21 -14.70
C ASN A 93 -24.33 5.86 -13.22
N ASP A 94 -23.18 5.30 -12.82
CA ASP A 94 -22.91 5.00 -11.40
C ASP A 94 -22.85 6.30 -10.59
N ILE A 95 -22.20 7.34 -11.14
CA ILE A 95 -22.11 8.66 -10.50
C ILE A 95 -23.49 9.28 -10.34
N LYS A 96 -24.32 9.23 -11.39
CA LYS A 96 -25.71 9.75 -11.35
C LYS A 96 -26.55 9.05 -10.29
N THR A 97 -26.53 7.72 -10.26
CA THR A 97 -27.28 6.93 -9.29
C THR A 97 -26.92 7.33 -7.87
N VAL A 98 -25.61 7.44 -7.57
CA VAL A 98 -25.12 7.81 -6.25
C VAL A 98 -25.48 9.26 -5.91
N GLN A 99 -25.31 10.21 -6.83
CA GLN A 99 -25.66 11.61 -6.62
C GLN A 99 -27.17 11.82 -6.47
N TRP A 100 -27.97 11.08 -7.22
CA TRP A 100 -29.42 11.11 -7.08
C TRP A 100 -29.83 10.67 -5.67
N TYR A 101 -29.34 9.54 -5.19
CA TYR A 101 -29.66 9.06 -3.85
C TYR A 101 -29.14 10.04 -2.76
N ARG A 102 -27.95 10.59 -2.92
CA ARG A 102 -27.40 11.63 -2.04
C ARG A 102 -28.35 12.82 -1.89
N LYS A 103 -28.91 13.31 -3.02
CA LYS A 103 -29.90 14.43 -3.02
C LYS A 103 -31.18 14.09 -2.25
N GLN A 104 -31.56 12.81 -2.17
CA GLN A 104 -32.77 12.39 -1.45
C GLN A 104 -32.58 12.35 0.06
N ILE A 105 -31.37 12.02 0.53
CA ILE A 105 -31.15 11.73 1.96
C ILE A 105 -30.37 12.82 2.70
N CYS A 106 -29.49 13.55 2.04
CA CYS A 106 -28.64 14.57 2.67
C CYS A 106 -29.38 15.92 2.72
N LYS A 107 -29.42 16.54 3.89
CA LYS A 107 -30.14 17.79 4.17
C LYS A 107 -29.21 18.99 4.31
N ASN A 108 -27.93 18.76 4.50
CA ASN A 108 -26.92 19.79 4.74
C ASN A 108 -25.54 19.32 4.23
N ASP A 109 -24.58 20.23 4.22
CA ASP A 109 -23.23 19.99 3.69
C ASP A 109 -22.46 18.94 4.50
N GLU A 110 -22.68 18.85 5.82
CA GLU A 110 -22.03 17.83 6.68
C GLU A 110 -22.49 16.42 6.29
N GLU A 111 -23.79 16.23 6.06
CA GLU A 111 -24.33 14.95 5.58
C GLU A 111 -23.82 14.61 4.18
N VAL A 112 -23.68 15.61 3.29
CA VAL A 112 -23.11 15.43 1.95
C VAL A 112 -21.65 15.01 2.03
N GLU A 113 -20.84 15.66 2.86
CA GLU A 113 -19.44 15.31 3.06
C GLU A 113 -19.30 13.89 3.64
N PHE A 114 -20.08 13.57 4.68
CA PHE A 114 -20.08 12.24 5.26
C PHE A 114 -20.49 11.18 4.24
N PHE A 115 -21.54 11.43 3.47
CA PHE A 115 -22.00 10.53 2.40
C PHE A 115 -20.90 10.29 1.37
N ASN A 116 -20.24 11.34 0.90
CA ASN A 116 -19.15 11.21 -0.06
C ASN A 116 -18.02 10.34 0.51
N ASN A 117 -17.62 10.58 1.77
CA ASN A 117 -16.58 9.79 2.44
C ASN A 117 -16.98 8.32 2.57
N VAL A 118 -18.25 8.01 2.88
CA VAL A 118 -18.76 6.63 2.91
C VAL A 118 -18.66 5.97 1.54
N ILE A 119 -19.05 6.66 0.48
CA ILE A 119 -19.04 6.08 -0.87
C ILE A 119 -17.63 5.84 -1.39
N ILE A 120 -16.68 6.72 -1.09
CA ILE A 120 -15.27 6.53 -1.49
C ILE A 120 -14.48 5.67 -0.49
N LYS A 121 -15.12 5.18 0.57
CA LYS A 121 -14.52 4.36 1.64
C LYS A 121 -13.36 5.08 2.36
N ASN A 122 -13.63 6.32 2.79
CA ASN A 122 -12.67 7.20 3.47
C ASN A 122 -13.18 7.69 4.84
N VAL A 123 -14.02 6.93 5.52
CA VAL A 123 -14.51 7.29 6.85
C VAL A 123 -13.46 6.96 7.90
N ILE A 124 -12.96 8.00 8.58
CA ILE A 124 -11.91 7.85 9.61
C ILE A 124 -12.55 7.66 10.98
N LEU A 125 -12.55 6.43 11.49
CA LEU A 125 -13.01 6.11 12.85
C LEU A 125 -11.87 6.07 13.88
N GLY A 126 -10.60 6.09 13.44
CA GLY A 126 -9.44 5.85 14.31
C GLY A 126 -9.40 4.41 14.85
N LEU A 127 -10.00 3.48 14.12
CA LEU A 127 -9.93 2.03 14.31
C LEU A 127 -9.54 1.38 12.99
N ASP A 128 -8.73 0.34 13.05
CA ASP A 128 -8.47 -0.53 11.92
C ASP A 128 -9.38 -1.78 11.95
N TYR A 129 -9.40 -2.53 10.84
CA TYR A 129 -10.18 -3.76 10.75
C TYR A 129 -9.80 -4.80 11.82
N LYS A 130 -8.56 -4.81 12.31
CA LYS A 130 -8.11 -5.73 13.38
C LYS A 130 -8.77 -5.41 14.71
N ASN A 131 -8.92 -4.12 15.01
CA ASN A 131 -9.63 -3.67 16.21
C ASN A 131 -11.14 -3.96 16.11
N ILE A 132 -11.73 -3.79 14.92
CA ILE A 132 -13.13 -4.13 14.65
C ILE A 132 -13.35 -5.63 14.83
N ASN A 133 -12.48 -6.48 14.28
CA ASN A 133 -12.57 -7.94 14.39
C ASN A 133 -12.31 -8.48 15.80
N LYS A 134 -11.66 -7.71 16.68
CA LYS A 134 -11.58 -8.06 18.12
C LYS A 134 -12.92 -7.92 18.83
N VAL A 135 -13.77 -7.00 18.36
CA VAL A 135 -15.11 -6.77 18.89
C VAL A 135 -16.13 -7.68 18.21
N TYR A 136 -16.16 -7.65 16.90
CA TYR A 136 -17.05 -8.47 16.07
C TYR A 136 -16.24 -9.54 15.36
N LYS A 137 -16.15 -10.71 15.97
CA LYS A 137 -15.30 -11.81 15.49
C LYS A 137 -15.52 -12.11 14.00
N ASN A 138 -14.47 -11.96 13.21
CA ASN A 138 -14.45 -12.23 11.77
C ASN A 138 -15.49 -11.42 10.95
N LEU A 139 -15.85 -10.22 11.39
CA LEU A 139 -16.78 -9.37 10.67
C LEU A 139 -16.19 -8.89 9.34
N ILE A 140 -14.93 -8.42 9.36
CA ILE A 140 -14.22 -7.94 8.18
C ILE A 140 -13.33 -9.07 7.67
N PRO A 141 -13.49 -9.51 6.40
CA PRO A 141 -12.59 -10.49 5.82
C PRO A 141 -11.14 -9.99 5.86
N CYS A 142 -10.22 -10.84 6.28
CA CYS A 142 -8.80 -10.53 6.36
C CYS A 142 -8.04 -11.40 5.38
N PHE A 143 -7.34 -10.76 4.44
CA PHE A 143 -6.38 -11.42 3.60
C PHE A 143 -4.97 -11.07 4.11
N GLU A 144 -4.41 -11.98 4.90
CA GLU A 144 -3.10 -11.75 5.52
C GLU A 144 -2.00 -12.52 4.77
N VAL A 145 -0.86 -11.86 4.59
CA VAL A 145 0.33 -12.41 3.94
C VAL A 145 1.56 -12.17 4.80
N ALA A 146 2.64 -12.90 4.55
CA ALA A 146 3.92 -12.63 5.20
C ALA A 146 4.42 -11.22 4.84
N LEU A 147 4.85 -10.46 5.85
CA LEU A 147 5.36 -9.12 5.69
C LEU A 147 6.75 -8.99 6.34
N CYS A 148 7.67 -8.34 5.63
CA CYS A 148 8.99 -8.04 6.16
C CYS A 148 8.94 -6.97 7.25
N SER A 149 9.71 -7.16 8.33
CA SER A 149 10.14 -6.08 9.20
C SER A 149 11.39 -5.40 8.63
N LYS A 150 11.84 -4.29 9.20
CA LYS A 150 13.12 -3.67 8.81
C LYS A 150 14.27 -4.38 9.51
N LEU A 151 15.41 -4.53 8.84
CA LEU A 151 16.62 -5.06 9.49
C LEU A 151 17.08 -4.13 10.63
N SER A 152 16.93 -2.81 10.48
CA SER A 152 17.25 -1.83 11.52
C SER A 152 16.50 -2.03 12.83
N ASP A 153 15.29 -2.59 12.77
CA ASP A 153 14.47 -2.87 13.95
C ASP A 153 14.92 -4.15 14.68
N TYR A 154 15.75 -4.99 14.02
CA TYR A 154 16.24 -6.28 14.52
C TYR A 154 17.70 -6.52 14.10
N PRO A 155 18.65 -5.64 14.46
CA PRO A 155 20.02 -5.67 13.93
C PRO A 155 20.75 -6.96 14.26
N ASP A 156 20.46 -7.58 15.39
CA ASP A 156 21.14 -8.81 15.87
C ASP A 156 20.47 -10.11 15.40
N TYR A 157 19.36 -10.04 14.67
CA TYR A 157 18.61 -11.26 14.32
C TYR A 157 19.43 -12.22 13.44
N PHE A 158 20.24 -11.68 12.52
CA PHE A 158 21.16 -12.43 11.65
C PHE A 158 22.64 -12.14 11.96
N SER A 159 23.00 -12.11 13.23
CA SER A 159 24.35 -11.80 13.72
C SER A 159 25.33 -12.99 13.71
N GLY A 160 25.18 -13.91 12.75
CA GLY A 160 26.09 -15.06 12.57
C GLY A 160 25.64 -16.39 13.22
N THR A 161 24.54 -16.41 13.96
CA THR A 161 23.98 -17.63 14.56
C THR A 161 22.96 -18.33 13.70
N LYS A 162 22.12 -17.57 13.00
CA LYS A 162 21.05 -18.07 12.17
C LYS A 162 21.46 -18.15 10.70
N GLU A 163 21.06 -19.21 10.04
CA GLU A 163 21.16 -19.31 8.58
C GLU A 163 20.02 -18.54 7.94
N TYR A 164 20.35 -17.72 6.95
CA TYR A 164 19.39 -16.93 6.20
C TYR A 164 19.65 -16.98 4.69
N SER A 165 18.61 -16.87 3.91
CA SER A 165 18.67 -16.64 2.48
C SER A 165 18.49 -15.17 2.14
N VAL A 166 19.10 -14.72 1.06
CA VAL A 166 18.99 -13.34 0.54
C VAL A 166 18.42 -13.38 -0.87
N GLU A 167 17.42 -12.57 -1.11
CA GLU A 167 16.78 -12.38 -2.41
C GLU A 167 16.69 -10.88 -2.73
N LEU A 168 16.56 -10.53 -4.03
CA LEU A 168 16.25 -9.16 -4.41
C LEU A 168 14.87 -8.76 -3.86
N LYS A 169 14.79 -7.56 -3.35
CA LYS A 169 13.52 -6.91 -3.08
C LYS A 169 13.01 -6.27 -4.36
N ILE A 170 12.02 -6.91 -4.96
CA ILE A 170 11.42 -6.47 -6.21
C ILE A 170 10.36 -5.39 -5.90
N ASP A 171 10.38 -4.29 -6.63
CA ASP A 171 9.40 -3.21 -6.55
C ASP A 171 8.33 -3.38 -7.65
N GLY A 172 7.24 -3.98 -7.28
CA GLY A 172 6.12 -4.27 -8.17
C GLY A 172 4.79 -4.26 -7.42
N SER A 173 3.88 -5.12 -7.81
CA SER A 173 2.61 -5.31 -7.11
C SER A 173 2.51 -6.72 -6.55
N ARG A 174 2.46 -6.83 -5.22
CA ARG A 174 2.33 -8.12 -4.55
C ARG A 174 1.09 -8.87 -5.02
N VAL A 175 1.28 -10.15 -5.33
CA VAL A 175 0.20 -11.04 -5.69
C VAL A 175 0.38 -12.41 -5.03
N ILE A 176 -0.74 -12.96 -4.61
CA ILE A 176 -0.87 -14.35 -4.18
C ILE A 176 -1.65 -15.08 -5.27
N ALA A 177 -1.02 -16.06 -5.87
CA ALA A 177 -1.61 -16.85 -6.96
C ALA A 177 -2.04 -18.21 -6.41
N PHE A 178 -3.33 -18.46 -6.40
CA PHE A 178 -3.91 -19.75 -6.06
C PHE A 178 -4.09 -20.57 -7.32
N LYS A 179 -3.51 -21.77 -7.36
CA LYS A 179 -3.88 -22.79 -8.35
C LYS A 179 -4.64 -23.88 -7.62
N ARG A 180 -5.90 -24.07 -7.95
CA ARG A 180 -6.78 -25.04 -7.31
C ARG A 180 -7.73 -25.69 -8.31
N ASN A 181 -7.76 -27.03 -8.36
CA ASN A 181 -8.59 -27.80 -9.30
C ASN A 181 -8.37 -27.36 -10.76
N GLY A 182 -7.14 -27.06 -11.14
CA GLY A 182 -6.77 -26.57 -12.47
C GLY A 182 -7.08 -25.10 -12.75
N GLU A 183 -7.82 -24.40 -11.88
CA GLU A 183 -8.13 -22.97 -12.02
C GLU A 183 -7.13 -22.10 -11.25
N VAL A 184 -6.89 -20.89 -11.77
CA VAL A 184 -5.97 -19.92 -11.19
C VAL A 184 -6.73 -18.66 -10.79
N THR A 185 -6.45 -18.19 -9.57
CA THR A 185 -6.96 -16.89 -9.07
C THR A 185 -5.79 -16.07 -8.55
N LEU A 186 -5.69 -14.83 -9.01
CA LEU A 186 -4.65 -13.88 -8.62
C LEU A 186 -5.23 -12.85 -7.66
N ILE A 187 -4.69 -12.74 -6.46
CA ILE A 187 -5.22 -11.87 -5.40
C ILE A 187 -4.12 -10.91 -4.95
N SER A 188 -4.42 -9.62 -4.89
CA SER A 188 -3.51 -8.60 -4.37
C SER A 188 -3.26 -8.78 -2.87
N ARG A 189 -2.22 -8.13 -2.35
CA ARG A 189 -1.92 -8.08 -0.91
C ARG A 189 -3.12 -7.64 -0.06
N GLN A 190 -4.04 -6.88 -0.62
CA GLN A 190 -5.23 -6.34 0.08
C GLN A 190 -6.48 -7.22 -0.11
N GLY A 191 -6.37 -8.36 -0.79
CA GLY A 191 -7.49 -9.26 -1.05
C GLY A 191 -8.28 -8.97 -2.32
N LYS A 192 -7.87 -7.98 -3.13
CA LYS A 192 -8.52 -7.67 -4.41
C LYS A 192 -8.09 -8.67 -5.48
N ILE A 193 -9.04 -9.21 -6.24
CA ILE A 193 -8.76 -10.07 -7.39
C ILE A 193 -8.18 -9.21 -8.54
N TRP A 194 -7.09 -9.70 -9.15
CA TRP A 194 -6.53 -9.18 -10.38
C TRP A 194 -7.12 -9.97 -11.56
N GLU A 195 -7.75 -9.26 -12.48
CA GLU A 195 -8.37 -9.85 -13.68
C GLU A 195 -7.58 -9.47 -14.94
N GLY A 196 -7.63 -10.34 -15.95
CA GLY A 196 -7.05 -10.10 -17.26
C GLY A 196 -5.54 -10.30 -17.36
N LEU A 197 -4.91 -10.96 -16.40
CA LEU A 197 -3.49 -11.35 -16.42
C LEU A 197 -3.33 -12.76 -17.04
N THR A 198 -3.93 -12.98 -18.21
CA THR A 198 -4.09 -14.29 -18.83
C THR A 198 -2.77 -15.01 -19.08
N GLU A 199 -1.69 -14.29 -19.46
CA GLU A 199 -0.37 -14.87 -19.65
C GLU A 199 0.22 -15.44 -18.35
N VAL A 200 0.00 -14.76 -17.21
CA VAL A 200 0.40 -15.23 -15.88
C VAL A 200 -0.45 -16.43 -15.46
N GLU A 201 -1.76 -16.32 -15.64
CA GLU A 201 -2.71 -17.39 -15.30
C GLU A 201 -2.39 -18.68 -16.08
N GLU A 202 -2.15 -18.59 -17.40
CA GLU A 202 -1.78 -19.72 -18.24
C GLU A 202 -0.43 -20.33 -17.83
N ALA A 203 0.57 -19.48 -17.49
CA ALA A 203 1.85 -19.98 -17.03
C ALA A 203 1.72 -20.81 -15.74
N ILE A 204 0.86 -20.38 -14.82
CA ILE A 204 0.59 -21.10 -13.57
C ILE A 204 -0.27 -22.34 -13.81
N LYS A 205 -1.28 -22.27 -14.70
CA LYS A 205 -2.11 -23.44 -15.09
C LYS A 205 -1.27 -24.59 -15.65
N ASN A 206 -0.20 -24.26 -16.37
CA ASN A 206 0.70 -25.25 -16.98
C ASN A 206 1.73 -25.87 -16.01
N LEU A 207 1.78 -25.45 -14.74
CA LEU A 207 2.60 -26.13 -13.74
C LEU A 207 2.10 -27.56 -13.49
N SER A 208 3.02 -28.47 -13.17
CA SER A 208 2.69 -29.88 -12.93
C SER A 208 1.95 -30.16 -11.63
N GLU A 209 1.95 -29.21 -10.71
CA GLU A 209 1.31 -29.35 -9.40
C GLU A 209 0.01 -28.54 -9.33
N ASP A 210 -0.91 -29.00 -8.50
CA ASP A 210 -2.19 -28.37 -8.21
C ASP A 210 -2.38 -28.19 -6.69
N ASN A 211 -3.39 -27.43 -6.27
CA ASN A 211 -3.63 -27.09 -4.86
C ASN A 211 -2.41 -26.43 -4.20
N ILE A 212 -1.79 -25.52 -4.93
CA ILE A 212 -0.65 -24.72 -4.50
C ILE A 212 -0.99 -23.22 -4.46
N VAL A 213 -0.21 -22.50 -3.67
CA VAL A 213 -0.27 -21.06 -3.54
C VAL A 213 1.13 -20.51 -3.79
N LEU A 214 1.29 -19.67 -4.80
CA LEU A 214 2.53 -18.94 -5.06
C LEU A 214 2.42 -17.54 -4.49
N ASP A 215 3.45 -17.13 -3.78
CA ASP A 215 3.60 -15.78 -3.26
C ASP A 215 4.69 -15.05 -4.04
N GLY A 216 4.36 -13.90 -4.62
CA GLY A 216 5.28 -13.22 -5.51
C GLY A 216 4.94 -11.76 -5.77
N GLU A 217 5.71 -11.16 -6.66
CA GLU A 217 5.58 -9.78 -7.09
C GLU A 217 5.33 -9.72 -8.60
N LEU A 218 4.28 -9.01 -9.02
CA LEU A 218 4.04 -8.72 -10.43
C LEU A 218 4.93 -7.56 -10.88
N THR A 219 5.59 -7.73 -12.02
CA THR A 219 6.37 -6.70 -12.70
C THR A 219 6.15 -6.77 -14.21
N ILE A 220 6.63 -5.76 -14.92
CA ILE A 220 6.82 -5.86 -16.38
C ILE A 220 7.86 -6.94 -16.71
N TYR A 221 7.85 -7.45 -17.95
CA TYR A 221 8.91 -8.32 -18.46
C TYR A 221 10.28 -7.64 -18.36
N ASP A 222 11.33 -8.45 -18.18
CA ASP A 222 12.73 -8.01 -18.17
C ASP A 222 12.99 -6.83 -17.19
N PHE A 223 12.25 -6.81 -16.07
CA PHE A 223 12.30 -5.74 -15.06
C PHE A 223 13.71 -5.41 -14.57
N MET A 224 14.63 -6.38 -14.60
CA MET A 224 16.02 -6.18 -14.19
C MET A 224 16.79 -5.19 -15.08
N ASN A 225 16.28 -4.84 -16.26
CA ASN A 225 16.88 -3.86 -17.18
C ASN A 225 16.41 -2.42 -16.92
N TYR A 226 15.58 -2.21 -15.90
CA TYR A 226 14.98 -0.90 -15.60
C TYR A 226 15.21 -0.50 -14.15
N PRO A 227 15.34 0.79 -13.84
CA PRO A 227 15.32 1.29 -12.47
C PRO A 227 14.04 0.91 -11.73
N SER A 228 14.14 0.66 -10.42
CA SER A 228 13.05 0.15 -9.59
C SER A 228 11.76 0.99 -9.68
N ASP A 229 11.88 2.32 -9.64
CA ASP A 229 10.73 3.23 -9.70
C ASP A 229 9.99 3.17 -11.05
N GLN A 230 10.70 2.94 -12.15
CA GLN A 230 10.12 2.77 -13.48
C GLN A 230 9.40 1.43 -13.59
N VAL A 231 9.95 0.36 -13.00
CA VAL A 231 9.32 -0.96 -12.95
C VAL A 231 7.95 -0.86 -12.28
N TYR A 232 7.88 -0.27 -11.09
CA TYR A 232 6.62 -0.11 -10.37
C TYR A 232 5.59 0.68 -11.19
N LYS A 233 5.96 1.85 -11.72
CA LYS A 233 5.06 2.71 -12.51
C LYS A 233 4.52 2.00 -13.75
N ALA A 234 5.41 1.35 -14.52
CA ALA A 234 5.04 0.62 -15.72
C ALA A 234 4.13 -0.57 -15.40
N THR A 235 4.45 -1.33 -14.35
CA THR A 235 3.64 -2.45 -13.87
C THR A 235 2.24 -1.97 -13.49
N MET A 236 2.14 -0.95 -12.64
CA MET A 236 0.85 -0.42 -12.19
C MET A 236 0.01 0.13 -13.33
N LYS A 237 0.62 0.78 -14.34
CA LYS A 237 -0.08 1.26 -15.53
C LYS A 237 -0.77 0.12 -16.28
N ILE A 238 -0.10 -1.03 -16.43
CA ILE A 238 -0.67 -2.20 -17.12
C ILE A 238 -1.74 -2.88 -16.27
N ILE A 239 -1.42 -3.25 -15.01
CA ILE A 239 -2.34 -4.05 -14.19
C ILE A 239 -3.59 -3.28 -13.75
N SER A 240 -3.53 -1.93 -13.69
CA SER A 240 -4.68 -1.07 -13.38
C SER A 240 -5.47 -0.65 -14.61
N SER A 241 -5.03 -1.02 -15.82
CA SER A 241 -5.74 -0.68 -17.05
C SER A 241 -7.11 -1.38 -17.10
N LYS A 242 -8.01 -0.85 -17.92
CA LYS A 242 -9.32 -1.45 -18.19
C LYS A 242 -9.28 -2.50 -19.31
N GLU A 243 -8.09 -2.77 -19.84
CA GLU A 243 -7.93 -3.78 -20.89
C GLU A 243 -8.31 -5.17 -20.36
N PRO A 244 -9.13 -5.91 -21.11
CA PRO A 244 -9.58 -7.24 -20.70
C PRO A 244 -8.44 -8.27 -20.72
N ASN A 245 -7.38 -8.04 -21.50
CA ASN A 245 -6.20 -8.89 -21.60
C ASN A 245 -4.93 -8.05 -21.46
N LYS A 246 -4.31 -8.13 -20.29
CA LYS A 246 -3.12 -7.37 -19.90
C LYS A 246 -1.88 -8.19 -20.18
N LYS A 247 -1.06 -7.71 -21.11
CA LYS A 247 0.16 -8.39 -21.58
C LYS A 247 1.42 -7.76 -21.02
N GLY A 248 2.51 -8.51 -21.06
CA GLY A 248 3.83 -8.01 -20.69
C GLY A 248 4.09 -8.02 -19.17
N ILE A 249 3.33 -8.81 -18.41
CA ILE A 249 3.47 -8.96 -16.97
C ILE A 249 4.04 -10.34 -16.62
N THR A 250 4.98 -10.35 -15.68
CA THR A 250 5.53 -11.55 -15.05
C THR A 250 5.20 -11.62 -13.58
N LEU A 251 4.90 -12.81 -13.09
CA LEU A 251 4.91 -13.14 -11.67
C LEU A 251 6.31 -13.59 -11.26
N ASN A 252 6.97 -12.84 -10.41
CA ASN A 252 8.23 -13.20 -9.78
C ASN A 252 7.93 -13.89 -8.45
N ALA A 253 7.79 -15.20 -8.49
CA ALA A 253 7.48 -16.02 -7.32
C ALA A 253 8.72 -16.16 -6.41
N PHE A 254 8.55 -15.92 -5.12
CA PHE A 254 9.61 -16.02 -4.11
C PHE A 254 9.24 -16.95 -2.94
N ASP A 255 8.00 -17.46 -2.89
CA ASP A 255 7.60 -18.50 -1.94
C ASP A 255 6.47 -19.36 -2.53
N ILE A 256 6.30 -20.57 -1.97
CA ILE A 256 5.26 -21.54 -2.34
C ILE A 256 4.75 -22.24 -1.09
N LEU A 257 3.45 -22.48 -1.05
CA LEU A 257 2.77 -23.27 -0.04
C LEU A 257 1.82 -24.28 -0.73
N THR A 258 1.48 -25.34 -0.05
CA THR A 258 0.27 -26.08 -0.39
C THR A 258 -0.98 -25.26 -0.01
N TYR A 259 -2.10 -25.51 -0.65
CA TYR A 259 -3.36 -24.83 -0.28
C TYR A 259 -3.78 -25.13 1.17
N ASP A 260 -3.49 -26.34 1.65
CA ASP A 260 -3.75 -26.73 3.04
C ASP A 260 -2.88 -25.91 4.02
N GLU A 261 -1.58 -25.76 3.75
CA GLU A 261 -0.70 -24.93 4.58
C GLU A 261 -1.11 -23.46 4.59
N TRP A 262 -1.62 -22.96 3.47
CA TRP A 262 -2.15 -21.61 3.41
C TRP A 262 -3.36 -21.43 4.36
N CYS A 263 -4.30 -22.39 4.37
CA CYS A 263 -5.52 -22.31 5.14
C CYS A 263 -5.34 -22.64 6.63
N ASN A 264 -4.48 -23.63 6.93
CA ASN A 264 -4.37 -24.23 8.26
C ASN A 264 -3.07 -23.91 8.99
N GLY A 265 -2.18 -23.15 8.36
CA GLY A 265 -0.88 -22.77 8.88
C GLY A 265 0.26 -23.63 8.35
N CYS A 266 1.29 -22.96 7.89
CA CYS A 266 2.49 -23.59 7.32
C CYS A 266 3.40 -24.12 8.41
N LYS A 267 3.89 -25.35 8.23
CA LYS A 267 4.93 -25.97 9.07
C LYS A 267 6.24 -26.18 8.32
N THR A 268 6.18 -26.18 7.00
CA THR A 268 7.36 -26.35 6.13
C THR A 268 8.29 -25.14 6.29
N ILE A 269 9.56 -25.39 6.52
CA ILE A 269 10.56 -24.33 6.71
C ILE A 269 10.92 -23.65 5.37
N GLN A 270 11.43 -22.42 5.43
CA GLN A 270 11.65 -21.56 4.26
C GLN A 270 12.55 -22.22 3.20
N LYS A 271 13.66 -22.84 3.59
CA LYS A 271 14.58 -23.48 2.65
C LYS A 271 13.94 -24.62 1.86
N ASP A 272 13.05 -25.40 2.48
CA ASP A 272 12.37 -26.52 1.82
C ASP A 272 11.30 -26.00 0.84
N ARG A 273 10.56 -24.95 1.23
CA ARG A 273 9.62 -24.27 0.32
C ARG A 273 10.34 -23.63 -0.86
N LYS A 274 11.48 -22.97 -0.63
CA LYS A 274 12.26 -22.36 -1.71
C LYS A 274 12.81 -23.40 -2.67
N HIS A 275 13.37 -24.49 -2.16
CA HIS A 275 13.84 -25.60 -2.99
C HIS A 275 12.69 -26.22 -3.81
N HIS A 276 11.53 -26.39 -3.21
CA HIS A 276 10.32 -26.85 -3.91
C HIS A 276 9.94 -25.90 -5.05
N LEU A 277 9.87 -24.59 -4.79
CA LEU A 277 9.57 -23.57 -5.79
C LEU A 277 10.57 -23.61 -6.96
N GLU A 278 11.87 -23.64 -6.67
CA GLU A 278 12.92 -23.69 -7.67
C GLU A 278 12.81 -24.95 -8.54
N LYS A 279 12.55 -26.11 -7.94
CA LYS A 279 12.35 -27.38 -8.65
C LYS A 279 11.09 -27.35 -9.52
N LEU A 280 9.98 -26.82 -9.01
CA LEU A 280 8.72 -26.72 -9.75
C LEU A 280 8.88 -25.80 -10.97
N LEU A 281 9.57 -24.68 -10.81
CA LEU A 281 9.74 -23.68 -11.87
C LEU A 281 10.95 -23.96 -12.79
N ALA A 282 11.82 -24.90 -12.48
CA ALA A 282 13.00 -25.22 -13.29
C ALA A 282 12.68 -25.60 -14.74
N LYS A 283 11.52 -26.18 -15.00
CA LYS A 283 11.04 -26.57 -16.32
C LYS A 283 10.13 -25.54 -16.99
N ASN A 284 9.81 -24.47 -16.27
CA ASN A 284 8.96 -23.41 -16.81
C ASN A 284 9.71 -22.61 -17.89
N LYS A 285 9.08 -22.43 -19.04
CA LYS A 285 9.62 -21.66 -20.18
C LYS A 285 8.86 -20.37 -20.43
N SER A 286 7.81 -20.11 -19.64
CA SER A 286 7.00 -18.90 -19.79
C SER A 286 7.78 -17.68 -19.28
N LYS A 287 7.71 -16.58 -20.04
CA LYS A 287 8.21 -15.27 -19.58
C LYS A 287 7.32 -14.64 -18.49
N SER A 288 6.08 -15.14 -18.33
CA SER A 288 5.11 -14.60 -17.40
C SER A 288 5.19 -15.20 -16.00
N LEU A 289 6.11 -16.14 -15.76
CA LEU A 289 6.34 -16.74 -14.45
C LEU A 289 7.83 -16.99 -14.24
N PHE A 290 8.38 -16.43 -13.18
CA PHE A 290 9.79 -16.47 -12.86
C PHE A 290 9.99 -16.84 -11.39
N CYS A 291 11.06 -17.60 -11.07
CA CYS A 291 11.48 -17.85 -9.70
C CYS A 291 12.51 -16.78 -9.30
N VAL A 292 12.24 -16.01 -8.26
CA VAL A 292 13.23 -15.05 -7.73
C VAL A 292 14.50 -15.81 -7.29
N PRO A 293 15.69 -15.50 -7.83
CA PRO A 293 16.89 -16.22 -7.48
C PRO A 293 17.34 -15.92 -6.06
N THR A 294 17.88 -16.93 -5.40
CA THR A 294 18.57 -16.78 -4.12
C THR A 294 20.00 -16.30 -4.38
N LEU A 295 20.35 -15.13 -3.87
CA LEU A 295 21.66 -14.51 -4.04
C LEU A 295 22.70 -15.06 -3.06
N TYR A 296 22.25 -15.45 -1.87
CA TYR A 296 23.11 -15.99 -0.82
C TYR A 296 22.31 -16.87 0.14
N ILE A 297 22.96 -17.92 0.64
CA ILE A 297 22.50 -18.71 1.79
C ILE A 297 23.70 -18.89 2.72
N GLY A 298 23.54 -18.58 3.99
CA GLY A 298 24.58 -18.76 5.00
C GLY A 298 24.31 -17.98 6.28
N LYS A 299 25.38 -17.79 7.07
CA LYS A 299 25.29 -17.13 8.37
C LYS A 299 26.17 -15.87 8.49
N ASP A 300 26.92 -15.53 7.45
CA ASP A 300 27.86 -14.41 7.46
C ASP A 300 27.10 -13.06 7.26
N PRO A 301 26.97 -12.21 8.29
CA PRO A 301 26.24 -10.96 8.19
C PRO A 301 26.89 -9.92 7.27
N SER A 302 28.19 -10.05 6.96
CA SER A 302 28.91 -9.14 6.06
C SER A 302 28.39 -9.22 4.62
N LYS A 303 27.80 -10.36 4.22
CA LYS A 303 27.23 -10.57 2.89
C LYS A 303 26.07 -9.64 2.58
N ILE A 304 25.36 -9.15 3.59
CA ILE A 304 24.28 -8.18 3.40
C ILE A 304 24.84 -6.88 2.80
N GLY A 305 25.89 -6.32 3.43
CA GLY A 305 26.53 -5.09 2.94
C GLY A 305 27.25 -5.30 1.60
N GLU A 306 27.86 -6.46 1.38
CA GLU A 306 28.51 -6.81 0.11
C GLU A 306 27.49 -6.83 -1.04
N LEU A 307 26.35 -7.52 -0.86
CA LEU A 307 25.30 -7.62 -1.88
C LEU A 307 24.60 -6.27 -2.14
N MET A 308 24.43 -5.44 -1.11
CA MET A 308 23.94 -4.08 -1.31
C MET A 308 24.85 -3.30 -2.26
N LYS A 309 26.16 -3.30 -2.02
CA LYS A 309 27.15 -2.56 -2.83
C LYS A 309 27.39 -3.14 -4.22
N THR A 310 27.33 -4.47 -4.36
CA THR A 310 27.72 -5.13 -5.63
C THR A 310 26.56 -5.42 -6.55
N ILE A 311 25.34 -5.52 -6.02
CA ILE A 311 24.14 -5.87 -6.79
C ILE A 311 23.07 -4.79 -6.75
N VAL A 312 22.74 -4.27 -5.54
CA VAL A 312 21.61 -3.35 -5.39
C VAL A 312 21.97 -1.96 -5.91
N GLU A 313 23.04 -1.35 -5.39
CA GLU A 313 23.45 0.02 -5.71
C GLU A 313 23.76 0.24 -7.22
N PRO A 314 24.58 -0.62 -7.87
CA PRO A 314 24.93 -0.41 -9.28
C PRO A 314 23.77 -0.51 -10.25
N ASN A 315 22.69 -1.24 -9.86
CA ASN A 315 21.54 -1.51 -10.70
C ASN A 315 20.28 -0.72 -10.28
N ASN A 316 20.37 0.13 -9.28
CA ASN A 316 19.25 0.88 -8.70
C ASN A 316 18.05 -0.01 -8.33
N TYR A 317 18.33 -1.19 -7.73
CA TYR A 317 17.27 -2.05 -7.21
C TYR A 317 16.76 -1.54 -5.85
N GLU A 318 15.54 -1.90 -5.47
CA GLU A 318 14.90 -1.41 -4.24
C GLU A 318 15.66 -1.83 -2.97
N GLY A 319 16.33 -2.99 -2.99
CA GLY A 319 17.04 -3.54 -1.86
C GLY A 319 17.06 -5.07 -1.83
N LEU A 320 17.17 -5.61 -0.62
CA LEU A 320 17.24 -7.05 -0.35
C LEU A 320 16.13 -7.50 0.62
N VAL A 321 15.74 -8.76 0.52
CA VAL A 321 14.92 -9.48 1.51
C VAL A 321 15.74 -10.63 2.06
N LEU A 322 15.86 -10.66 3.38
CA LEU A 322 16.50 -11.73 4.14
C LEU A 322 15.41 -12.60 4.76
N LYS A 323 15.50 -13.90 4.61
CA LYS A 323 14.55 -14.87 5.17
C LYS A 323 15.31 -15.90 6.04
N ASP A 324 14.84 -16.11 7.28
CA ASP A 324 15.35 -17.18 8.13
C ASP A 324 14.99 -18.53 7.48
N THR A 325 16.02 -19.32 7.13
CA THR A 325 15.84 -20.56 6.36
C THR A 325 15.10 -21.65 7.13
N ASN A 326 15.05 -21.55 8.45
CA ASN A 326 14.46 -22.54 9.35
C ASN A 326 13.06 -22.17 9.87
N GLU A 327 12.52 -21.03 9.44
CA GLU A 327 11.21 -20.56 9.90
C GLU A 327 10.10 -20.89 8.91
N PRO A 328 8.88 -21.17 9.39
CA PRO A 328 7.72 -21.38 8.53
C PRO A 328 7.20 -20.07 7.93
N TYR A 329 6.28 -20.16 6.99
CA TYR A 329 5.55 -19.01 6.47
C TYR A 329 4.51 -18.52 7.50
N LEU A 330 4.54 -17.23 7.81
CA LEU A 330 3.64 -16.62 8.79
C LEU A 330 2.78 -15.53 8.11
N HIS A 331 1.46 -15.66 8.18
CA HIS A 331 0.49 -14.69 7.64
C HIS A 331 0.45 -13.39 8.46
N LYS A 332 1.61 -12.77 8.70
CA LYS A 332 1.75 -11.53 9.47
C LYS A 332 3.12 -10.89 9.23
N ARG A 333 3.29 -9.68 9.77
CA ARG A 333 4.63 -9.09 9.90
C ARG A 333 5.46 -9.90 10.89
N CYS A 334 6.65 -10.31 10.47
CA CYS A 334 7.53 -11.13 11.28
C CYS A 334 8.99 -10.68 11.16
N LYS A 335 9.79 -11.09 12.16
CA LYS A 335 11.24 -10.86 12.17
C LYS A 335 12.03 -11.92 11.40
N SER A 336 11.39 -13.03 11.02
CA SER A 336 12.00 -14.05 10.17
C SER A 336 12.13 -13.62 8.70
N TRP A 337 11.46 -12.53 8.31
CA TRP A 337 11.61 -11.86 7.03
C TRP A 337 12.01 -10.40 7.28
N LEU A 338 13.24 -10.05 6.92
CA LEU A 338 13.77 -8.70 7.09
C LEU A 338 14.09 -8.07 5.76
N LYS A 339 13.71 -6.80 5.59
CA LYS A 339 14.06 -6.02 4.41
C LYS A 339 15.20 -5.05 4.70
N VAL A 340 16.11 -4.95 3.75
CA VAL A 340 17.14 -3.91 3.65
C VAL A 340 16.84 -3.12 2.39
N LYS A 341 16.72 -1.82 2.50
CA LYS A 341 16.48 -0.94 1.36
C LYS A 341 17.65 -0.01 1.21
N GLN A 342 17.97 0.37 -0.02
CA GLN A 342 18.87 1.45 -0.28
C GLN A 342 18.21 2.76 0.20
N MET A 343 18.94 3.50 1.03
CA MET A 343 18.55 4.84 1.46
C MET A 343 19.68 5.79 1.12
N GLU A 344 19.32 6.87 0.47
CA GLU A 344 20.24 7.96 0.18
C GLU A 344 20.03 9.09 1.18
N THR A 345 21.07 9.85 1.43
CA THR A 345 21.01 11.04 2.28
C THR A 345 21.12 12.27 1.38
N TYR A 346 20.20 13.19 1.56
CA TYR A 346 20.10 14.44 0.81
C TYR A 346 20.20 15.62 1.78
N ASP A 347 21.01 16.60 1.42
CA ASP A 347 21.05 17.89 2.10
C ASP A 347 20.05 18.82 1.40
N LEU A 348 19.04 19.30 2.10
CA LEU A 348 17.97 20.13 1.55
C LEU A 348 17.87 21.44 2.31
N ARG A 349 17.26 22.47 1.70
CA ARG A 349 16.86 23.70 2.40
C ARG A 349 15.35 23.74 2.61
N VAL A 350 14.94 24.03 3.82
CA VAL A 350 13.54 24.26 4.18
C VAL A 350 13.06 25.55 3.52
N ILE A 351 12.02 25.45 2.70
CA ILE A 351 11.39 26.60 2.03
C ILE A 351 10.02 26.94 2.64
N ASP A 352 9.36 25.94 3.25
CA ASP A 352 8.08 26.11 3.91
C ASP A 352 7.87 25.04 4.97
N THR A 353 6.90 25.26 5.84
CA THR A 353 6.43 24.32 6.86
C THR A 353 4.92 24.16 6.74
N PHE A 354 4.39 22.97 7.04
CA PHE A 354 2.95 22.76 7.04
C PHE A 354 2.46 22.22 8.37
N GLU A 355 1.23 22.57 8.70
CA GLU A 355 0.56 22.11 9.92
C GLU A 355 0.16 20.62 9.79
N GLY A 356 0.21 19.90 10.89
CA GLY A 356 -0.27 18.53 10.96
C GLY A 356 -1.79 18.44 10.98
N GLU A 357 -2.30 17.31 10.51
CA GLU A 357 -3.73 17.03 10.50
C GLU A 357 -4.14 16.15 11.70
N ASN A 358 -5.44 16.11 11.99
CA ASN A 358 -6.04 15.27 13.03
C ASN A 358 -5.37 15.45 14.41
N SER A 359 -4.72 14.43 14.94
CA SER A 359 -4.03 14.45 16.24
C SER A 359 -2.79 15.37 16.26
N LEU A 360 -2.33 15.84 15.11
CA LEU A 360 -1.21 16.76 14.96
C LEU A 360 -1.65 18.20 14.69
N LYS A 361 -2.94 18.51 14.77
CA LYS A 361 -3.44 19.89 14.61
C LYS A 361 -2.80 20.82 15.66
N GLY A 362 -2.33 22.00 15.25
CA GLY A 362 -1.57 22.91 16.08
C GLY A 362 -0.08 22.57 16.25
N LYS A 363 0.41 21.54 15.56
CA LYS A 363 1.80 21.07 15.60
C LYS A 363 2.38 20.97 14.19
N LEU A 364 3.69 20.83 14.08
CA LEU A 364 4.36 20.63 12.80
C LEU A 364 3.86 19.35 12.12
N GLY A 365 3.31 19.46 10.92
CA GLY A 365 3.07 18.35 10.00
C GLY A 365 4.34 17.90 9.33
N GLY A 366 5.17 18.84 8.92
CA GLY A 366 6.47 18.59 8.33
C GLY A 366 7.05 19.81 7.60
N PHE A 367 8.11 19.56 6.84
CA PHE A 367 8.80 20.54 6.01
C PHE A 367 8.47 20.39 4.53
N VAL A 368 8.51 21.50 3.82
CA VAL A 368 8.71 21.52 2.37
C VAL A 368 10.14 21.97 2.16
N ALA A 369 10.93 21.20 1.43
CA ALA A 369 12.34 21.49 1.23
C ALA A 369 12.78 21.21 -0.20
N GLU A 370 13.85 21.90 -0.63
CA GLU A 370 14.35 21.81 -2.01
C GLU A 370 15.87 21.89 -2.07
N ILE A 371 16.41 21.42 -3.20
CA ILE A 371 17.79 21.59 -3.61
C ILE A 371 17.93 21.32 -5.11
N THR A 372 18.93 21.93 -5.77
CA THR A 372 19.41 21.52 -7.08
C THR A 372 20.65 20.65 -6.89
N LEU A 373 20.57 19.39 -7.28
CA LEU A 373 21.67 18.43 -7.18
C LEU A 373 22.78 18.75 -8.20
N PRO A 374 24.02 18.24 -8.02
CA PRO A 374 25.14 18.48 -8.94
C PRO A 374 24.87 18.06 -10.39
N ASP A 375 24.00 17.08 -10.62
CA ASP A 375 23.57 16.63 -11.95
C ASP A 375 22.47 17.51 -12.58
N GLY A 376 22.10 18.61 -11.92
CA GLY A 376 21.10 19.57 -12.39
C GLY A 376 19.65 19.20 -12.08
N LYS A 377 19.38 18.10 -11.38
CA LYS A 377 18.04 17.73 -10.97
C LYS A 377 17.54 18.65 -9.85
N PHE A 378 16.42 19.30 -10.08
CA PHE A 378 15.74 20.09 -9.04
C PHE A 378 14.85 19.20 -8.20
N VAL A 379 15.13 19.12 -6.92
CA VAL A 379 14.38 18.34 -5.93
C VAL A 379 13.49 19.27 -5.11
N HIS A 380 12.20 18.98 -5.09
CA HIS A 380 11.21 19.64 -4.25
C HIS A 380 10.36 18.57 -3.56
N THR A 381 10.40 18.52 -2.23
CA THR A 381 9.79 17.41 -1.50
C THR A 381 9.13 17.84 -0.20
N LYS A 382 8.04 17.13 0.18
CA LYS A 382 7.38 17.24 1.48
C LYS A 382 7.89 16.15 2.41
N ILE A 383 8.34 16.54 3.60
CA ILE A 383 8.95 15.65 4.60
C ILE A 383 8.05 15.65 5.84
N GLY A 384 7.22 14.62 5.97
CA GLY A 384 6.29 14.47 7.10
C GLY A 384 6.74 13.49 8.19
N SER A 385 7.89 12.81 7.99
CA SER A 385 8.41 11.76 8.87
C SER A 385 9.75 12.15 9.49
N GLY A 386 10.12 11.52 10.60
CA GLY A 386 11.39 11.76 11.30
C GLY A 386 11.28 12.72 12.47
N PHE A 387 10.07 13.09 12.89
CA PHE A 387 9.81 14.00 14.01
C PHE A 387 9.15 13.26 15.16
N SER A 388 9.64 13.43 16.38
CA SER A 388 8.91 13.08 17.60
C SER A 388 7.75 14.04 17.86
N LEU A 389 6.86 13.71 18.79
CA LEU A 389 5.79 14.64 19.19
C LEU A 389 6.35 15.93 19.80
N GLU A 390 7.42 15.82 20.57
CA GLU A 390 8.12 16.94 21.18
C GLU A 390 8.75 17.85 20.13
N ASP A 391 9.45 17.26 19.13
CA ASP A 391 9.99 18.02 18.00
C ASP A 391 8.88 18.78 17.27
N ARG A 392 7.75 18.15 17.02
CA ARG A 392 6.64 18.79 16.32
C ARG A 392 6.08 19.99 17.04
N GLU A 393 5.99 19.95 18.38
CA GLU A 393 5.53 21.07 19.19
C GLU A 393 6.55 22.22 19.19
N GLN A 394 7.82 21.89 19.45
CA GLN A 394 8.90 22.88 19.52
C GLN A 394 9.14 23.54 18.16
N LEU A 395 9.24 22.77 17.09
CA LEU A 395 9.51 23.28 15.75
C LEU A 395 8.34 24.12 15.22
N TRP A 396 7.08 23.73 15.52
CA TRP A 396 5.92 24.51 15.09
C TRP A 396 5.88 25.89 15.72
N SER A 397 6.27 26.02 16.99
CA SER A 397 6.34 27.32 17.68
C SER A 397 7.40 28.26 17.08
N LYS A 398 8.45 27.70 16.44
CA LYS A 398 9.57 28.43 15.83
C LYS A 398 9.58 28.34 14.30
N ARG A 399 8.45 27.99 13.69
CA ARG A 399 8.40 27.64 12.25
C ARG A 399 8.93 28.73 11.30
N SER A 400 8.79 30.00 11.65
CA SER A 400 9.35 31.11 10.85
C SER A 400 10.88 31.14 10.84
N GLU A 401 11.52 30.60 11.88
CA GLU A 401 12.98 30.56 12.01
C GLU A 401 13.59 29.37 11.25
N LEU A 402 12.75 28.44 10.77
CA LEU A 402 13.18 27.23 10.11
C LEU A 402 13.37 27.44 8.59
N ILE A 403 12.74 28.48 8.06
CA ILE A 403 12.86 28.80 6.63
C ILE A 403 14.31 29.17 6.30
N GLY A 404 14.86 28.56 5.24
CA GLY A 404 16.24 28.73 4.83
C GLY A 404 17.25 27.84 5.56
N LYS A 405 16.86 27.15 6.66
CA LYS A 405 17.76 26.20 7.32
C LYS A 405 18.05 24.99 6.47
N ALA A 406 19.28 24.53 6.52
CA ALA A 406 19.70 23.29 5.89
C ALA A 406 19.36 22.08 6.77
N ILE A 407 18.87 21.02 6.16
CA ILE A 407 18.44 19.79 6.84
C ILE A 407 18.99 18.56 6.11
N GLU A 408 19.31 17.54 6.88
CA GLU A 408 19.63 16.21 6.37
C GLU A 408 18.34 15.38 6.29
N VAL A 409 18.07 14.83 5.11
CA VAL A 409 16.89 14.01 4.83
C VAL A 409 17.34 12.68 4.27
N GLN A 410 16.89 11.60 4.86
CA GLN A 410 17.05 10.25 4.31
C GLN A 410 15.80 9.84 3.54
N GLY A 411 16.01 9.22 2.38
CA GLY A 411 14.91 8.69 1.58
C GLY A 411 15.38 7.65 0.59
N PHE A 412 14.44 7.12 -0.16
CA PHE A 412 14.75 6.26 -1.30
C PHE A 412 14.99 7.12 -2.54
N GLU A 413 15.11 6.46 -3.68
CA GLU A 413 15.32 7.08 -4.99
C GLU A 413 14.47 8.35 -5.23
N LEU A 414 14.97 9.23 -6.07
CA LEU A 414 14.23 10.37 -6.60
C LEU A 414 13.15 9.89 -7.56
N THR A 415 11.95 10.45 -7.44
CA THR A 415 10.82 10.16 -8.33
C THR A 415 10.30 11.45 -8.96
N THR A 416 9.80 11.34 -10.19
CA THR A 416 9.03 12.39 -10.86
C THR A 416 7.57 11.96 -10.97
N ASN A 417 6.67 12.91 -11.12
CA ASN A 417 5.32 12.62 -11.62
C ASN A 417 5.14 13.35 -12.98
N ASP A 418 4.26 12.81 -13.81
CA ASP A 418 4.03 13.32 -15.19
C ASP A 418 3.51 14.79 -15.25
N LYS A 419 3.31 15.43 -14.10
CA LYS A 419 2.73 16.78 -13.95
C LYS A 419 3.70 17.79 -13.31
N SER A 420 4.90 17.37 -12.94
CA SER A 420 5.88 18.25 -12.27
C SER A 420 7.23 18.21 -12.97
N ASP A 421 7.85 19.39 -13.10
CA ASP A 421 9.20 19.56 -13.64
C ASP A 421 10.28 19.35 -12.56
N PHE A 422 9.92 18.80 -11.41
CA PHE A 422 10.85 18.57 -10.30
C PHE A 422 10.80 17.10 -9.82
N TYR A 423 11.88 16.70 -9.17
CA TYR A 423 12.01 15.42 -8.50
C TYR A 423 11.50 15.53 -7.06
N SER A 424 10.99 14.45 -6.52
CA SER A 424 10.65 14.30 -5.11
C SER A 424 11.35 13.08 -4.52
N ILE A 425 11.74 13.15 -3.25
CA ILE A 425 12.34 12.01 -2.55
C ILE A 425 11.21 11.04 -2.16
N ARG A 426 11.37 9.78 -2.48
CA ARG A 426 10.42 8.74 -2.10
C ARG A 426 10.60 8.39 -0.61
N PHE A 427 9.53 8.50 0.17
CA PHE A 427 9.50 8.28 1.63
C PHE A 427 10.56 9.07 2.41
N PRO A 428 10.59 10.41 2.30
CA PRO A 428 11.59 11.22 2.96
C PRO A 428 11.40 11.21 4.49
N VAL A 429 12.53 11.14 5.21
CA VAL A 429 12.60 11.13 6.67
C VAL A 429 13.60 12.19 7.11
N PHE A 430 13.13 13.19 7.86
CA PHE A 430 14.01 14.16 8.49
C PHE A 430 14.97 13.47 9.48
N LYS A 431 16.24 13.86 9.46
CA LYS A 431 17.26 13.29 10.34
C LYS A 431 17.77 14.34 11.34
N ASP A 432 18.25 15.46 10.83
CA ASP A 432 18.80 16.52 11.66
C ASP A 432 18.89 17.84 10.90
N PHE A 433 19.17 18.91 11.61
CA PHE A 433 19.59 20.18 11.03
C PHE A 433 21.08 20.16 10.75
N ILE A 434 21.46 20.69 9.58
CA ILE A 434 22.87 20.81 9.19
C ILE A 434 23.43 22.10 9.80
N GLU A 435 24.61 22.02 10.44
CA GLU A 435 25.27 23.16 11.02
C GLU A 435 25.60 24.24 9.98
N GLU A 436 25.46 25.52 10.37
CA GLU A 436 25.79 26.65 9.50
C GLU A 436 27.28 26.60 9.09
N GLY A 437 27.52 26.70 7.75
CA GLY A 437 28.87 26.68 7.17
C GLY A 437 29.31 25.33 6.61
N LYS A 438 28.52 24.25 6.78
CA LYS A 438 28.76 22.98 6.09
C LYS A 438 28.34 23.12 4.61
N GLU A 439 29.24 22.74 3.69
CA GLU A 439 28.89 22.66 2.25
C GLU A 439 27.82 21.60 2.05
N LEU A 440 26.77 22.00 1.33
CA LEU A 440 25.67 21.09 0.98
C LEU A 440 26.03 20.33 -0.31
N ASN A 441 25.50 19.10 -0.43
CA ASN A 441 25.66 18.28 -1.63
C ASN A 441 24.77 18.77 -2.80
N GLY A 442 24.77 20.08 -3.09
CA GLY A 442 24.03 20.70 -4.19
C GLY A 442 23.89 22.21 -4.03
N ASP A 443 23.40 22.86 -5.07
CA ASP A 443 23.22 24.32 -5.11
C ASP A 443 21.78 24.70 -4.77
N TYR A 444 21.62 25.63 -3.82
CA TYR A 444 20.36 26.29 -3.54
C TYR A 444 20.31 27.64 -4.26
N LYS A 445 19.43 27.75 -5.23
CA LYS A 445 19.07 29.08 -5.79
C LYS A 445 17.89 29.59 -4.99
N GLY A 446 18.16 30.33 -3.93
CA GLY A 446 17.13 31.02 -3.16
C GLY A 446 16.28 31.91 -4.06
N ILE A 447 14.96 31.97 -3.76
CA ILE A 447 14.05 32.99 -4.28
C ILE A 447 14.35 34.32 -3.60
#